data_bf016ca57fae66f04c937bd04fe12a4f
#
_entry.id   bf016ca57fae66f04c937bd04fe12a4f
#
_cell.length_a   1.000
_cell.length_b   1.000
_cell.length_c   1.000
_cell.angle_alpha   90.00
_cell.angle_beta   90.00
_cell.angle_gamma   90.00
#
_symmetry.space_group_name_H-M   'P 1'
#
loop_
_entity.id
_entity.type
_entity.pdbx_description
1 polymer ?
#
loop_
_entity_poly.entity_id
_entity_poly.type
_entity_poly.pdbx_seq_one_letter_code
_entity_poly.pdbx_strand_id
1 'polypeptide(L)'
;MKRTIYSKLVEWKKSSNGRTALLIDGARRVGKSWIAEEFARNEYASHLVIDFAKASRRIKALFLDYLDDLDSFFLFLQQETRTELVPGNALVIFDEVQRFPRAREAIKHLVADGRFHYLETGSLVSIKKNVDNIVIPSEERHVKMFPMDFREFLEATGNAMTTPLIEDRFAKRLPLGQDAHRRIMDSFRQYMVVGGMPQAVAAFADSHDLRAVDAEKRDILELYRGDIGKFAGALKHKLLALWDGIPGQLSRHERKFTLSSIGKNARMRDYENAFEWMKDSMTVNIAYNVSDPNVGFKLNEDRTSIKCYLGDTGLLVSHTFGENELAAEDIHRRLLLGKIEVNRGMLVENTIAQMLRAAGQELFFHSNSSRESAADRMEIDFLLTKSKVAKRKNVIPIEVKSGKDYSTVSLGKFCRKFKSYAGTPIVLHPQDMKCENGILYLPLYMAEWVPNI
;
A
#
# COMPACT_ATOMS: atom_id res chain seq x y z
N MET A 1 -12.96 13.13 -0.56
CA MET A 1 -12.92 11.69 -0.17
C MET A 1 -12.20 11.58 1.17
N LYS A 2 -12.79 10.91 2.16
CA LYS A 2 -12.09 10.68 3.42
C LYS A 2 -10.99 9.63 3.25
N ARG A 3 -9.91 9.78 4.01
CA ARG A 3 -8.75 8.87 3.99
C ARG A 3 -8.40 8.48 5.43
N THR A 4 -8.16 7.21 5.65
CA THR A 4 -7.79 6.66 6.97
C THR A 4 -6.52 7.29 7.54
N ILE A 5 -5.59 7.70 6.68
CA ILE A 5 -4.37 8.42 7.08
C ILE A 5 -4.68 9.74 7.81
N TYR A 6 -5.84 10.39 7.56
CA TYR A 6 -6.19 11.66 8.18
C TYR A 6 -6.16 11.60 9.71
N SER A 7 -6.65 10.51 10.30
CA SER A 7 -6.59 10.30 11.76
C SER A 7 -5.16 10.29 12.31
N LYS A 8 -4.20 9.73 11.53
CA LYS A 8 -2.78 9.72 11.90
C LYS A 8 -2.16 11.12 11.83
N LEU A 9 -2.61 11.95 10.88
CA LEU A 9 -2.19 13.35 10.79
C LEU A 9 -2.67 14.15 12.01
N VAL A 10 -3.94 13.94 12.41
CA VAL A 10 -4.51 14.57 13.63
C VAL A 10 -3.78 14.11 14.90
N GLU A 11 -3.47 12.82 14.99
CA GLU A 11 -2.69 12.26 16.11
C GLU A 11 -1.27 12.84 16.16
N TRP A 12 -0.60 12.95 15.00
CA TRP A 12 0.71 13.60 14.91
C TRP A 12 0.64 15.06 15.37
N LYS A 13 -0.33 15.86 14.88
CA LYS A 13 -0.50 17.25 15.30
C LYS A 13 -0.59 17.36 16.82
N LYS A 14 -1.41 16.53 17.47
CA LYS A 14 -1.61 16.51 18.93
C LYS A 14 -0.37 16.04 19.68
N SER A 15 0.26 14.95 19.25
CA SER A 15 1.38 14.33 19.97
C SER A 15 2.71 15.05 19.77
N SER A 16 2.95 15.58 18.56
CA SER A 16 4.17 16.30 18.22
C SER A 16 4.14 17.73 18.74
N ASN A 17 3.02 18.43 18.61
CA ASN A 17 2.85 19.85 18.94
C ASN A 17 4.01 20.71 18.38
N GLY A 18 4.34 20.53 17.09
CA GLY A 18 5.39 21.24 16.37
C GLY A 18 6.82 20.74 16.61
N ARG A 19 7.04 19.79 17.53
CA ARG A 19 8.40 19.27 17.84
C ARG A 19 8.99 18.35 16.76
N THR A 20 8.20 17.89 15.81
CA THR A 20 8.66 17.10 14.67
C THR A 20 7.88 17.47 13.42
N ALA A 21 8.54 17.47 12.27
CA ALA A 21 7.88 17.46 10.97
C ALA A 21 7.26 16.08 10.69
N LEU A 22 6.35 16.00 9.71
CA LEU A 22 5.78 14.75 9.24
C LEU A 22 5.98 14.60 7.74
N LEU A 23 6.67 13.53 7.32
CA LEU A 23 6.78 13.16 5.92
C LEU A 23 5.71 12.14 5.54
N ILE A 24 4.82 12.51 4.62
CA ILE A 24 3.88 11.58 3.97
C ILE A 24 4.58 10.94 2.77
N ASP A 25 4.83 9.66 2.90
CA ASP A 25 5.52 8.83 1.94
C ASP A 25 4.55 7.85 1.25
N GLY A 26 4.69 7.61 -0.04
CA GLY A 26 3.79 6.72 -0.78
C GLY A 26 4.01 6.78 -2.29
N ALA A 27 3.40 5.82 -3.00
CA ALA A 27 3.45 5.78 -4.46
C ALA A 27 2.93 7.09 -5.08
N ARG A 28 3.31 7.35 -6.33
CA ARG A 28 2.74 8.50 -7.05
C ARG A 28 1.24 8.29 -7.27
N ARG A 29 0.48 9.42 -7.29
CA ARG A 29 -0.97 9.44 -7.52
C ARG A 29 -1.84 8.83 -6.42
N VAL A 30 -1.29 8.50 -5.23
CA VAL A 30 -2.10 8.02 -4.08
C VAL A 30 -2.80 9.15 -3.31
N GLY A 31 -2.56 10.43 -3.68
CA GLY A 31 -3.26 11.58 -3.10
C GLY A 31 -2.54 12.30 -1.96
N LYS A 32 -1.19 12.20 -1.87
CA LYS A 32 -0.39 12.82 -0.80
C LYS A 32 -0.59 14.34 -0.68
N SER A 33 -0.41 15.07 -1.78
CA SER A 33 -0.56 16.53 -1.80
C SER A 33 -1.98 16.95 -1.44
N TRP A 34 -2.99 16.24 -1.96
CA TRP A 34 -4.39 16.51 -1.67
C TRP A 34 -4.71 16.37 -0.17
N ILE A 35 -4.27 15.27 0.48
CA ILE A 35 -4.54 15.05 1.89
C ILE A 35 -3.78 16.03 2.79
N ALA A 36 -2.57 16.43 2.39
CA ALA A 36 -1.78 17.43 3.10
C ALA A 36 -2.49 18.80 3.11
N GLU A 37 -2.99 19.25 1.96
CA GLU A 37 -3.75 20.49 1.85
C GLU A 37 -5.10 20.42 2.54
N GLU A 38 -5.83 19.29 2.44
CA GLU A 38 -7.10 19.09 3.13
C GLU A 38 -6.92 19.14 4.64
N PHE A 39 -5.87 18.49 5.15
CA PHE A 39 -5.50 18.54 6.56
C PHE A 39 -5.15 19.96 7.01
N ALA A 40 -4.39 20.70 6.20
CA ALA A 40 -4.01 22.08 6.51
C ALA A 40 -5.25 22.98 6.62
N ARG A 41 -6.16 22.90 5.64
CA ARG A 41 -7.38 23.71 5.60
C ARG A 41 -8.32 23.46 6.78
N ASN A 42 -8.39 22.22 7.25
CA ASN A 42 -9.34 21.86 8.32
C ASN A 42 -8.75 22.02 9.73
N GLU A 43 -7.44 21.95 9.88
CA GLU A 43 -6.81 21.83 11.19
C GLU A 43 -5.98 23.05 11.61
N TYR A 44 -5.72 24.00 10.71
CA TYR A 44 -4.89 25.17 10.98
C TYR A 44 -5.58 26.46 10.57
N ALA A 45 -5.22 27.55 11.27
CA ALA A 45 -5.75 28.88 10.96
C ALA A 45 -5.19 29.46 9.66
N SER A 46 -3.95 29.09 9.33
CA SER A 46 -3.29 29.46 8.07
C SER A 46 -2.39 28.34 7.59
N HIS A 47 -2.10 28.29 6.30
CA HIS A 47 -1.16 27.33 5.73
C HIS A 47 -0.47 27.87 4.49
N LEU A 48 0.69 27.33 4.20
CA LEU A 48 1.47 27.64 3.02
C LEU A 48 1.89 26.32 2.34
N VAL A 49 1.70 26.23 1.02
CA VAL A 49 2.16 25.09 0.21
C VAL A 49 3.31 25.57 -0.68
N ILE A 50 4.46 24.93 -0.56
CA ILE A 50 5.62 25.12 -1.44
C ILE A 50 5.81 23.86 -2.26
N ASP A 51 5.28 23.86 -3.50
CA ASP A 51 5.52 22.80 -4.49
C ASP A 51 6.91 22.98 -5.10
N PHE A 52 7.88 22.19 -4.69
CA PHE A 52 9.26 22.28 -5.18
C PHE A 52 9.43 21.85 -6.65
N ALA A 53 8.45 21.24 -7.26
CA ALA A 53 8.46 21.01 -8.70
C ALA A 53 8.24 22.32 -9.50
N LYS A 54 7.56 23.32 -8.90
CA LYS A 54 7.18 24.59 -9.52
C LYS A 54 7.77 25.82 -8.83
N ALA A 55 8.36 25.65 -7.64
CA ALA A 55 8.87 26.76 -6.82
C ALA A 55 9.85 27.65 -7.59
N SER A 56 9.64 28.98 -7.44
CA SER A 56 10.48 29.99 -8.11
C SER A 56 11.95 29.91 -7.63
N ARG A 57 12.85 30.48 -8.43
CA ARG A 57 14.26 30.61 -8.02
C ARG A 57 14.40 31.45 -6.74
N ARG A 58 13.54 32.45 -6.53
CA ARG A 58 13.54 33.31 -5.34
C ARG A 58 13.21 32.51 -4.10
N ILE A 59 12.13 31.69 -4.12
CA ILE A 59 11.79 30.80 -2.99
C ILE A 59 12.96 29.86 -2.67
N LYS A 60 13.56 29.23 -3.69
CA LYS A 60 14.70 28.32 -3.49
C LYS A 60 15.94 29.04 -2.90
N ALA A 61 16.18 30.30 -3.31
CA ALA A 61 17.28 31.11 -2.80
C ALA A 61 17.12 31.41 -1.29
N LEU A 62 15.89 31.57 -0.78
CA LEU A 62 15.69 31.78 0.66
C LEU A 62 16.26 30.64 1.50
N PHE A 63 16.11 29.40 1.07
CA PHE A 63 16.71 28.23 1.76
C PHE A 63 18.24 28.16 1.66
N LEU A 64 18.86 28.93 0.80
CA LEU A 64 20.33 28.98 0.66
C LEU A 64 20.92 30.15 1.45
N ASP A 65 20.21 31.29 1.48
CA ASP A 65 20.76 32.55 1.91
C ASP A 65 20.29 32.98 3.31
N TYR A 66 19.17 32.45 3.82
CA TYR A 66 18.53 32.97 5.04
C TYR A 66 18.22 31.92 6.13
N LEU A 67 18.71 30.67 6.02
CA LEU A 67 18.45 29.66 7.07
C LEU A 67 19.11 29.97 8.42
N ASP A 68 20.13 30.84 8.42
CA ASP A 68 20.79 31.32 9.64
C ASP A 68 20.05 32.52 10.26
N ASP A 69 19.14 33.17 9.52
CA ASP A 69 18.25 34.26 9.97
C ASP A 69 16.81 33.94 9.61
N LEU A 70 16.16 33.17 10.49
CA LEU A 70 14.77 32.70 10.25
C LEU A 70 13.74 33.82 10.28
N ASP A 71 14.03 34.98 10.91
CA ASP A 71 13.13 36.13 10.88
C ASP A 71 13.04 36.71 9.46
N SER A 72 14.18 36.96 8.85
CA SER A 72 14.27 37.38 7.44
C SER A 72 13.72 36.31 6.49
N PHE A 73 14.05 35.03 6.73
CA PHE A 73 13.55 33.92 5.93
C PHE A 73 12.01 33.92 5.83
N PHE A 74 11.32 33.97 6.98
CA PHE A 74 9.86 33.94 6.98
C PHE A 74 9.23 35.23 6.50
N LEU A 75 9.84 36.39 6.76
CA LEU A 75 9.39 37.67 6.23
C LEU A 75 9.36 37.65 4.71
N PHE A 76 10.47 37.26 4.07
CA PHE A 76 10.57 37.20 2.61
C PHE A 76 9.73 36.07 2.01
N LEU A 77 9.64 34.92 2.69
CA LEU A 77 8.80 33.82 2.23
C LEU A 77 7.32 34.21 2.17
N GLN A 78 6.80 34.86 3.22
CA GLN A 78 5.42 35.34 3.27
C GLN A 78 5.17 36.44 2.22
N GLN A 79 6.14 37.33 2.01
CA GLN A 79 6.07 38.37 0.97
C GLN A 79 6.02 37.74 -0.44
N GLU A 80 6.93 36.80 -0.75
CA GLU A 80 7.00 36.16 -2.08
C GLU A 80 5.77 35.31 -2.38
N THR A 81 5.21 34.64 -1.36
CA THR A 81 4.03 33.79 -1.50
C THR A 81 2.71 34.53 -1.28
N ARG A 82 2.76 35.79 -0.79
CA ARG A 82 1.60 36.60 -0.41
C ARG A 82 0.68 35.86 0.58
N THR A 83 1.26 35.13 1.51
CA THR A 83 0.55 34.32 2.48
C THR A 83 1.01 34.71 3.89
N GLU A 84 0.09 35.13 4.72
CA GLU A 84 0.34 35.41 6.13
C GLU A 84 0.21 34.12 6.95
N LEU A 85 1.20 33.84 7.80
CA LEU A 85 1.23 32.66 8.65
C LEU A 85 1.01 33.04 10.12
N VAL A 86 0.03 32.43 10.76
CA VAL A 86 -0.31 32.65 12.17
C VAL A 86 0.63 31.83 13.06
N PRO A 87 1.54 32.46 13.83
CA PRO A 87 2.47 31.73 14.70
C PRO A 87 1.73 30.80 15.67
N GLY A 88 2.25 29.59 15.85
CA GLY A 88 1.66 28.54 16.70
C GLY A 88 0.42 27.84 16.12
N ASN A 89 -0.15 28.34 15.00
CA ASN A 89 -1.33 27.72 14.36
C ASN A 89 -1.29 27.79 12.83
N ALA A 90 -0.10 27.61 12.26
CA ALA A 90 0.10 27.48 10.81
C ALA A 90 0.82 26.19 10.44
N LEU A 91 0.48 25.66 9.25
CA LEU A 91 1.14 24.52 8.64
C LEU A 91 1.88 24.95 7.37
N VAL A 92 3.17 24.68 7.31
CA VAL A 92 3.98 24.83 6.09
C VAL A 92 4.15 23.45 5.45
N ILE A 93 3.69 23.31 4.20
CA ILE A 93 3.75 22.07 3.43
C ILE A 93 4.86 22.18 2.38
N PHE A 94 5.81 21.25 2.44
CA PHE A 94 6.84 21.05 1.43
C PHE A 94 6.42 19.91 0.50
N ASP A 95 5.78 20.26 -0.63
CA ASP A 95 5.31 19.28 -1.59
C ASP A 95 6.42 18.93 -2.59
N GLU A 96 6.52 17.62 -2.95
CA GLU A 96 7.57 17.07 -3.82
C GLU A 96 8.99 17.42 -3.31
N VAL A 97 9.23 17.29 -2.00
CA VAL A 97 10.46 17.72 -1.32
C VAL A 97 11.74 17.16 -1.92
N GLN A 98 11.69 15.98 -2.54
CA GLN A 98 12.84 15.37 -3.25
C GLN A 98 13.33 16.20 -4.46
N ARG A 99 12.53 17.15 -4.94
CA ARG A 99 12.93 18.07 -6.01
C ARG A 99 13.90 19.15 -5.54
N PHE A 100 13.95 19.38 -4.22
CA PHE A 100 14.83 20.35 -3.61
C PHE A 100 15.30 19.86 -2.22
N PRO A 101 16.29 18.95 -2.15
CA PRO A 101 16.72 18.29 -0.92
C PRO A 101 17.15 19.26 0.20
N ARG A 102 17.61 20.46 -0.15
CA ARG A 102 17.99 21.49 0.81
C ARG A 102 16.84 21.92 1.72
N ALA A 103 15.60 21.90 1.21
CA ALA A 103 14.42 22.17 2.04
C ALA A 103 14.24 21.12 3.13
N ARG A 104 14.54 19.85 2.83
CA ARG A 104 14.48 18.77 3.81
C ARG A 104 15.57 18.89 4.88
N GLU A 105 16.78 19.30 4.51
CA GLU A 105 17.84 19.63 5.50
C GLU A 105 17.42 20.75 6.44
N ALA A 106 16.70 21.76 5.91
CA ALA A 106 16.22 22.90 6.67
C ALA A 106 15.23 22.53 7.79
N ILE A 107 14.54 21.39 7.68
CA ILE A 107 13.53 20.93 8.65
C ILE A 107 14.07 20.96 10.09
N LYS A 108 15.31 20.57 10.32
CA LYS A 108 15.91 20.59 11.65
C LYS A 108 15.89 22.00 12.26
N HIS A 109 16.29 23.01 11.47
CA HIS A 109 16.34 24.40 11.92
C HIS A 109 14.92 24.98 12.08
N LEU A 110 14.05 24.68 11.12
CA LEU A 110 12.67 25.16 11.09
C LEU A 110 11.84 24.60 12.25
N VAL A 111 12.00 23.31 12.57
CA VAL A 111 11.33 22.67 13.72
C VAL A 111 11.88 23.21 15.04
N ALA A 112 13.19 23.45 15.14
CA ALA A 112 13.81 24.01 16.35
C ALA A 112 13.34 25.45 16.64
N ASP A 113 13.04 26.25 15.62
CA ASP A 113 12.45 27.58 15.73
C ASP A 113 11.04 27.57 16.37
N GLY A 114 10.25 26.55 16.08
CA GLY A 114 8.97 26.28 16.77
C GLY A 114 7.80 27.18 16.39
N ARG A 115 7.95 28.15 15.49
CA ARG A 115 6.87 29.07 15.06
C ARG A 115 5.74 28.38 14.32
N PHE A 116 6.05 27.36 13.50
CA PHE A 116 5.12 26.69 12.61
C PHE A 116 5.25 25.18 12.68
N HIS A 117 4.23 24.47 12.20
CA HIS A 117 4.29 23.02 11.97
C HIS A 117 4.71 22.76 10.52
N TYR A 118 5.37 21.62 10.27
CA TYR A 118 5.89 21.26 8.95
C TYR A 118 5.40 19.89 8.52
N LEU A 119 4.92 19.82 7.28
CA LEU A 119 4.51 18.57 6.64
C LEU A 119 5.20 18.48 5.28
N GLU A 120 5.78 17.33 5.00
CA GLU A 120 6.48 17.06 3.75
C GLU A 120 5.75 15.98 2.97
N THR A 121 5.76 16.08 1.65
CA THR A 121 5.33 15.00 0.77
C THR A 121 6.42 14.64 -0.23
N GLY A 122 6.47 13.37 -0.60
CA GLY A 122 7.41 12.91 -1.61
C GLY A 122 7.24 11.42 -1.94
N SER A 123 7.89 10.95 -2.99
CA SER A 123 8.00 9.53 -3.26
C SER A 123 9.32 8.98 -2.70
N LEU A 124 9.26 7.81 -2.03
CA LEU A 124 10.37 7.26 -1.24
C LEU A 124 11.64 7.02 -2.07
N VAL A 125 11.50 6.49 -3.28
CA VAL A 125 12.65 6.25 -4.16
C VAL A 125 13.36 7.54 -4.55
N SER A 126 12.58 8.55 -4.95
CA SER A 126 13.15 9.85 -5.29
C SER A 126 13.82 10.51 -4.10
N ILE A 127 13.23 10.38 -2.91
CA ILE A 127 13.81 10.88 -1.66
C ILE A 127 15.16 10.21 -1.39
N LYS A 128 15.25 8.89 -1.39
CA LYS A 128 16.51 8.16 -1.16
C LYS A 128 17.59 8.58 -2.15
N LYS A 129 17.28 8.61 -3.43
CA LYS A 129 18.26 8.98 -4.47
C LYS A 129 18.80 10.41 -4.31
N ASN A 130 17.95 11.33 -3.88
CA ASN A 130 18.31 12.75 -3.78
C ASN A 130 18.92 13.12 -2.43
N VAL A 131 18.91 12.21 -1.44
CA VAL A 131 19.45 12.46 -0.09
C VAL A 131 20.80 11.79 0.17
N ASP A 132 21.44 11.20 -0.83
CA ASP A 132 22.78 10.58 -0.67
C ASP A 132 23.84 11.56 -0.14
N ASN A 133 23.59 12.88 -0.25
CA ASN A 133 24.51 13.94 0.16
C ASN A 133 23.90 14.89 1.21
N ILE A 134 22.77 14.58 1.82
CA ILE A 134 22.16 15.40 2.87
C ILE A 134 21.97 14.62 4.17
N VAL A 135 22.00 15.34 5.29
CA VAL A 135 21.69 14.77 6.61
C VAL A 135 20.16 14.73 6.76
N ILE A 136 19.60 13.52 6.89
CA ILE A 136 18.17 13.35 7.16
C ILE A 136 17.88 13.88 8.57
N PRO A 137 16.91 14.79 8.75
CA PRO A 137 16.58 15.34 10.05
C PRO A 137 16.10 14.28 11.03
N SER A 138 16.59 14.30 12.28
CA SER A 138 16.09 13.46 13.37
C SER A 138 14.70 13.89 13.85
N GLU A 139 14.32 15.12 13.55
CA GLU A 139 13.05 15.75 13.88
C GLU A 139 11.92 15.41 12.88
N GLU A 140 12.15 14.46 11.97
CA GLU A 140 11.18 14.02 10.97
C GLU A 140 10.56 12.68 11.36
N ARG A 141 9.22 12.58 11.31
CA ARG A 141 8.47 11.33 11.41
C ARG A 141 7.91 10.94 10.06
N HIS A 142 7.80 9.64 9.80
CA HIS A 142 7.29 9.11 8.55
C HIS A 142 5.93 8.46 8.73
N VAL A 143 5.02 8.74 7.80
CA VAL A 143 3.75 8.01 7.65
C VAL A 143 3.60 7.54 6.21
N LYS A 144 3.25 6.26 6.02
CA LYS A 144 3.02 5.70 4.70
C LYS A 144 1.57 5.86 4.26
N MET A 145 1.39 6.31 3.02
CA MET A 145 0.09 6.43 2.37
C MET A 145 -0.01 5.41 1.23
N PHE A 146 -0.97 4.52 1.37
CA PHE A 146 -1.26 3.47 0.40
C PHE A 146 -2.39 3.90 -0.56
N PRO A 147 -2.63 3.18 -1.69
CA PRO A 147 -3.90 3.27 -2.40
C PRO A 147 -5.07 3.13 -1.43
N MET A 148 -6.25 3.61 -1.80
CA MET A 148 -7.45 3.52 -0.96
C MET A 148 -7.73 2.07 -0.57
N ASP A 149 -8.01 1.84 0.70
CA ASP A 149 -8.46 0.55 1.21
C ASP A 149 -9.96 0.31 0.87
N PHE A 150 -10.48 -0.85 1.22
CA PHE A 150 -11.87 -1.17 0.88
C PHE A 150 -12.89 -0.29 1.64
N ARG A 151 -12.57 0.14 2.88
CA ARG A 151 -13.43 1.07 3.65
C ARG A 151 -13.50 2.44 2.99
N GLU A 152 -12.34 2.97 2.58
CA GLU A 152 -12.24 4.25 1.87
C GLU A 152 -12.99 4.19 0.51
N PHE A 153 -12.90 3.05 -0.18
CA PHE A 153 -13.64 2.80 -1.42
C PHE A 153 -15.16 2.78 -1.18
N LEU A 154 -15.64 2.07 -0.16
CA LEU A 154 -17.05 2.04 0.21
C LEU A 154 -17.58 3.43 0.53
N GLU A 155 -16.82 4.23 1.26
CA GLU A 155 -17.20 5.61 1.57
C GLU A 155 -17.24 6.49 0.32
N ALA A 156 -16.22 6.39 -0.54
CA ALA A 156 -16.15 7.16 -1.78
C ALA A 156 -17.27 6.84 -2.77
N THR A 157 -17.78 5.61 -2.76
CA THR A 157 -18.87 5.13 -3.63
C THR A 157 -20.26 5.22 -2.97
N GLY A 158 -20.42 5.97 -1.88
CA GLY A 158 -21.70 6.21 -1.21
C GLY A 158 -22.17 5.08 -0.30
N ASN A 159 -21.34 4.08 0.00
CA ASN A 159 -21.67 2.91 0.82
C ASN A 159 -21.08 2.97 2.24
N ALA A 160 -20.89 4.17 2.81
CA ALA A 160 -20.24 4.40 4.10
C ALA A 160 -20.82 3.58 5.26
N MET A 161 -22.15 3.34 5.27
CA MET A 161 -22.84 2.57 6.32
C MET A 161 -22.48 1.07 6.32
N THR A 162 -21.84 0.56 5.27
CA THR A 162 -21.43 -0.84 5.16
C THR A 162 -20.26 -1.16 6.09
N THR A 163 -19.34 -0.23 6.29
CA THR A 163 -18.15 -0.44 7.15
C THR A 163 -18.51 -0.75 8.60
N PRO A 164 -19.36 0.05 9.31
CA PRO A 164 -19.78 -0.29 10.68
C PRO A 164 -20.46 -1.65 10.80
N LEU A 165 -21.24 -2.06 9.78
CA LEU A 165 -21.87 -3.36 9.75
C LEU A 165 -20.84 -4.49 9.67
N ILE A 166 -19.83 -4.37 8.82
CA ILE A 166 -18.74 -5.36 8.71
C ILE A 166 -17.99 -5.44 10.03
N GLU A 167 -17.65 -4.30 10.64
CA GLU A 167 -16.92 -4.22 11.92
C GLU A 167 -17.68 -4.89 13.05
N ASP A 168 -18.98 -4.62 13.18
CA ASP A 168 -19.83 -5.26 14.19
C ASP A 168 -19.86 -6.80 14.04
N ARG A 169 -20.06 -7.28 12.80
CA ARG A 169 -20.09 -8.72 12.54
C ARG A 169 -18.75 -9.38 12.74
N PHE A 170 -17.66 -8.73 12.31
CA PHE A 170 -16.31 -9.23 12.54
C PHE A 170 -15.99 -9.33 14.05
N ALA A 171 -16.27 -8.29 14.83
CA ALA A 171 -16.03 -8.28 16.27
C ALA A 171 -16.82 -9.36 17.02
N LYS A 172 -18.09 -9.56 16.63
CA LYS A 172 -18.97 -10.57 17.21
C LYS A 172 -18.76 -11.98 16.67
N ARG A 173 -17.98 -12.13 15.60
CA ARG A 173 -17.79 -13.39 14.84
C ARG A 173 -19.12 -14.00 14.37
N LEU A 174 -20.00 -13.15 13.81
CA LEU A 174 -21.32 -13.51 13.32
C LEU A 174 -21.40 -13.32 11.81
N PRO A 175 -22.13 -14.21 11.08
CA PRO A 175 -22.38 -14.03 9.65
C PRO A 175 -23.20 -12.76 9.38
N LEU A 176 -23.06 -12.21 8.17
CA LEU A 176 -23.85 -11.07 7.72
C LEU A 176 -25.25 -11.47 7.22
N GLY A 177 -25.41 -12.72 6.79
CA GLY A 177 -26.57 -13.21 6.08
C GLY A 177 -26.45 -13.02 4.56
N GLN A 178 -27.15 -13.88 3.80
CA GLN A 178 -26.94 -14.03 2.36
C GLN A 178 -27.06 -12.71 1.56
N ASP A 179 -28.09 -11.90 1.85
CA ASP A 179 -28.34 -10.68 1.08
C ASP A 179 -27.33 -9.57 1.33
N ALA A 180 -26.97 -9.34 2.60
CA ALA A 180 -25.95 -8.35 2.95
C ALA A 180 -24.58 -8.79 2.43
N HIS A 181 -24.22 -10.05 2.66
CA HIS A 181 -22.97 -10.64 2.17
C HIS A 181 -22.84 -10.50 0.65
N ARG A 182 -23.90 -10.83 -0.12
CA ARG A 182 -23.88 -10.71 -1.58
C ARG A 182 -23.62 -9.28 -2.04
N ARG A 183 -24.35 -8.29 -1.49
CA ARG A 183 -24.14 -6.87 -1.83
C ARG A 183 -22.72 -6.40 -1.53
N ILE A 184 -22.17 -6.78 -0.39
CA ILE A 184 -20.81 -6.40 -0.01
C ILE A 184 -19.79 -7.09 -0.93
N MET A 185 -20.01 -8.36 -1.30
CA MET A 185 -19.18 -9.06 -2.28
C MET A 185 -19.23 -8.42 -3.67
N ASP A 186 -20.37 -7.83 -4.08
CA ASP A 186 -20.48 -7.09 -5.33
C ASP A 186 -19.64 -5.80 -5.25
N SER A 187 -19.71 -5.05 -4.16
CA SER A 187 -18.85 -3.88 -3.92
C SER A 187 -17.37 -4.27 -3.86
N PHE A 188 -17.04 -5.42 -3.28
CA PHE A 188 -15.65 -5.92 -3.25
C PHE A 188 -15.13 -6.28 -4.65
N ARG A 189 -15.98 -6.85 -5.53
CA ARG A 189 -15.62 -7.07 -6.93
C ARG A 189 -15.37 -5.76 -7.67
N GLN A 190 -16.19 -4.73 -7.40
CA GLN A 190 -15.96 -3.38 -7.93
C GLN A 190 -14.61 -2.86 -7.48
N TYR A 191 -14.29 -2.97 -6.19
CA TYR A 191 -12.99 -2.57 -5.65
C TYR A 191 -11.81 -3.32 -6.31
N MET A 192 -11.93 -4.62 -6.55
CA MET A 192 -10.87 -5.38 -7.26
C MET A 192 -10.64 -4.86 -8.68
N VAL A 193 -11.70 -4.45 -9.39
CA VAL A 193 -11.61 -3.98 -10.79
C VAL A 193 -11.15 -2.54 -10.87
N VAL A 194 -11.73 -1.66 -10.04
CA VAL A 194 -11.41 -0.23 -10.00
C VAL A 194 -10.06 0.04 -9.36
N GLY A 195 -9.76 -0.70 -8.28
CA GLY A 195 -8.58 -0.47 -7.44
C GLY A 195 -8.81 0.60 -6.38
N GLY A 196 -7.71 1.00 -5.73
CA GLY A 196 -7.67 2.04 -4.71
C GLY A 196 -6.98 3.33 -5.16
N MET A 197 -6.65 3.50 -6.44
CA MET A 197 -6.07 4.75 -6.91
C MET A 197 -7.14 5.86 -6.92
N PRO A 198 -6.95 6.99 -6.18
CA PRO A 198 -8.01 7.98 -5.95
C PRO A 198 -8.66 8.52 -7.22
N GLN A 199 -7.90 8.70 -8.31
CA GLN A 199 -8.43 9.18 -9.59
C GLN A 199 -9.35 8.14 -10.24
N ALA A 200 -8.96 6.86 -10.23
CA ALA A 200 -9.79 5.76 -10.74
C ALA A 200 -11.07 5.59 -9.89
N VAL A 201 -10.95 5.71 -8.56
CA VAL A 201 -12.12 5.65 -7.65
C VAL A 201 -13.05 6.83 -7.87
N ALA A 202 -12.51 8.06 -8.09
CA ALA A 202 -13.31 9.23 -8.41
C ALA A 202 -14.08 9.05 -9.73
N ALA A 203 -13.39 8.65 -10.80
CA ALA A 203 -14.03 8.39 -12.10
C ALA A 203 -15.15 7.35 -11.99
N PHE A 204 -14.95 6.31 -11.17
CA PHE A 204 -15.99 5.30 -10.92
C PHE A 204 -17.15 5.85 -10.10
N ALA A 205 -16.89 6.61 -9.04
CA ALA A 205 -17.93 7.19 -8.18
C ALA A 205 -18.82 8.20 -8.94
N ASP A 206 -18.22 8.96 -9.85
CA ASP A 206 -18.92 10.01 -10.61
C ASP A 206 -19.78 9.46 -11.75
N SER A 207 -19.31 8.44 -12.46
CA SER A 207 -19.94 8.02 -13.73
C SER A 207 -20.30 6.53 -13.80
N HIS A 208 -19.70 5.68 -12.99
CA HIS A 208 -19.69 4.22 -13.12
C HIS A 208 -19.20 3.72 -14.50
N ASP A 209 -18.51 4.58 -15.26
CA ASP A 209 -17.94 4.26 -16.57
C ASP A 209 -16.57 3.57 -16.40
N LEU A 210 -16.52 2.29 -16.73
CA LEU A 210 -15.31 1.49 -16.66
C LEU A 210 -14.25 1.89 -17.69
N ARG A 211 -14.62 2.58 -18.77
CA ARG A 211 -13.64 3.10 -19.74
C ARG A 211 -12.89 4.29 -19.16
N ALA A 212 -13.61 5.22 -18.52
CA ALA A 212 -12.99 6.34 -17.83
C ALA A 212 -12.05 5.85 -16.71
N VAL A 213 -12.48 4.85 -15.94
CA VAL A 213 -11.65 4.20 -14.89
C VAL A 213 -10.39 3.59 -15.50
N ASP A 214 -10.50 2.86 -16.62
CA ASP A 214 -9.36 2.20 -17.26
C ASP A 214 -8.37 3.22 -17.85
N ALA A 215 -8.86 4.32 -18.41
CA ALA A 215 -8.02 5.43 -18.90
C ALA A 215 -7.15 6.00 -17.77
N GLU A 216 -7.74 6.33 -16.61
CA GLU A 216 -6.99 6.82 -15.46
C GLU A 216 -5.93 5.81 -14.96
N LYS A 217 -6.24 4.52 -14.97
CA LYS A 217 -5.31 3.47 -14.57
C LYS A 217 -4.15 3.33 -15.55
N ARG A 218 -4.40 3.43 -16.85
CA ARG A 218 -3.36 3.40 -17.90
C ARG A 218 -2.41 4.58 -17.77
N ASP A 219 -2.93 5.78 -17.56
CA ASP A 219 -2.11 6.98 -17.35
C ASP A 219 -1.17 6.81 -16.14
N ILE A 220 -1.67 6.18 -15.06
CA ILE A 220 -0.85 5.87 -13.88
C ILE A 220 0.23 4.82 -14.18
N LEU A 221 -0.11 3.77 -14.93
CA LEU A 221 0.85 2.73 -15.35
C LEU A 221 1.96 3.31 -16.24
N GLU A 222 1.60 4.17 -17.21
CA GLU A 222 2.58 4.88 -18.06
C GLU A 222 3.49 5.79 -17.23
N LEU A 223 2.92 6.47 -16.24
CA LEU A 223 3.67 7.32 -15.32
C LEU A 223 4.68 6.51 -14.51
N TYR A 224 4.30 5.33 -13.99
CA TYR A 224 5.20 4.43 -13.25
C TYR A 224 6.31 3.90 -14.16
N ARG A 225 5.98 3.51 -15.41
CA ARG A 225 6.95 3.09 -16.42
C ARG A 225 7.91 4.23 -16.78
N GLY A 226 7.39 5.46 -16.88
CA GLY A 226 8.19 6.67 -17.08
C GLY A 226 9.16 6.95 -15.92
N ASP A 227 8.74 6.70 -14.68
CA ASP A 227 9.60 6.84 -13.49
C ASP A 227 10.74 5.81 -13.48
N ILE A 228 10.48 4.57 -13.85
CA ILE A 228 11.52 3.56 -14.07
C ILE A 228 12.53 4.09 -15.09
N GLY A 229 12.05 4.67 -16.21
CA GLY A 229 12.90 5.23 -17.24
C GLY A 229 13.83 6.36 -16.77
N LYS A 230 13.34 7.20 -15.83
CA LYS A 230 14.06 8.40 -15.36
C LYS A 230 14.96 8.14 -14.15
N PHE A 231 14.51 7.30 -13.22
CA PHE A 231 15.14 7.19 -11.89
C PHE A 231 15.88 5.87 -11.64
N ALA A 232 15.69 4.87 -12.48
CA ALA A 232 16.29 3.55 -12.28
C ALA A 232 17.80 3.47 -12.62
N GLY A 233 18.32 4.37 -13.45
CA GLY A 233 19.73 4.32 -13.88
C GLY A 233 20.09 2.97 -14.51
N ALA A 234 21.15 2.33 -14.02
CA ALA A 234 21.62 1.02 -14.48
C ALA A 234 20.61 -0.13 -14.27
N LEU A 235 19.65 0.03 -13.37
CA LEU A 235 18.63 -0.98 -13.09
C LEU A 235 17.47 -0.98 -14.09
N LYS A 236 17.39 0.00 -15.01
CA LYS A 236 16.25 0.23 -15.90
C LYS A 236 15.76 -1.03 -16.60
N HIS A 237 16.65 -1.77 -17.26
CA HIS A 237 16.26 -2.97 -18.02
C HIS A 237 15.73 -4.09 -17.12
N LYS A 238 16.35 -4.28 -15.93
CA LYS A 238 15.91 -5.27 -14.96
C LYS A 238 14.54 -4.92 -14.40
N LEU A 239 14.33 -3.64 -14.04
CA LEU A 239 13.06 -3.14 -13.52
C LEU A 239 11.92 -3.28 -14.54
N LEU A 240 12.15 -2.91 -15.81
CA LEU A 240 11.15 -3.09 -16.86
C LEU A 240 10.79 -4.56 -17.06
N ALA A 241 11.81 -5.45 -17.08
CA ALA A 241 11.57 -6.87 -17.22
C ALA A 241 10.79 -7.48 -16.03
N LEU A 242 11.09 -7.03 -14.79
CA LEU A 242 10.30 -7.39 -13.61
C LEU A 242 8.88 -6.87 -13.70
N TRP A 243 8.72 -5.57 -13.99
CA TRP A 243 7.42 -4.90 -14.10
C TRP A 243 6.50 -5.61 -15.09
N ASP A 244 6.97 -5.82 -16.32
CA ASP A 244 6.23 -6.48 -17.38
C ASP A 244 5.97 -7.97 -17.06
N GLY A 245 6.80 -8.59 -16.23
CA GLY A 245 6.68 -10.00 -15.82
C GLY A 245 5.68 -10.25 -14.68
N ILE A 246 5.29 -9.24 -13.88
CA ILE A 246 4.42 -9.42 -12.70
C ILE A 246 3.10 -10.14 -13.05
N PRO A 247 2.31 -9.70 -14.05
CA PRO A 247 1.03 -10.37 -14.36
C PRO A 247 1.21 -11.85 -14.70
N GLY A 248 2.22 -12.16 -15.53
CA GLY A 248 2.51 -13.53 -15.94
C GLY A 248 2.97 -14.43 -14.77
N GLN A 249 3.67 -13.87 -13.78
CA GLN A 249 4.08 -14.61 -12.58
C GLN A 249 2.88 -14.92 -11.69
N LEU A 250 2.02 -13.93 -11.44
CA LEU A 250 0.82 -14.09 -10.62
C LEU A 250 -0.19 -15.04 -11.26
N SER A 251 -0.33 -15.03 -12.61
CA SER A 251 -1.28 -15.89 -13.33
C SER A 251 -0.93 -17.39 -13.27
N ARG A 252 0.33 -17.73 -13.10
CA ARG A 252 0.80 -19.13 -13.04
C ARG A 252 0.53 -19.79 -11.70
N HIS A 253 0.02 -19.07 -10.70
CA HIS A 253 -0.13 -19.57 -9.32
C HIS A 253 1.16 -20.19 -8.77
N GLU A 254 2.31 -19.62 -9.15
CA GLU A 254 3.60 -20.08 -8.70
C GLU A 254 3.80 -19.74 -7.22
N ARG A 255 4.41 -20.66 -6.48
CA ARG A 255 4.69 -20.52 -5.04
C ARG A 255 5.66 -19.40 -4.71
N LYS A 256 6.41 -18.94 -5.72
CA LYS A 256 7.37 -17.85 -5.61
C LYS A 256 7.62 -17.22 -6.97
N PHE A 257 8.14 -15.98 -6.97
CA PHE A 257 8.55 -15.29 -8.19
C PHE A 257 9.71 -16.05 -8.87
N THR A 258 9.52 -16.45 -10.13
CA THR A 258 10.45 -17.30 -10.88
C THR A 258 11.19 -16.48 -11.92
N LEU A 259 12.45 -16.11 -11.64
CA LEU A 259 13.28 -15.28 -12.52
C LEU A 259 13.66 -15.95 -13.86
N SER A 260 13.62 -17.27 -13.95
CA SER A 260 13.89 -17.99 -15.21
C SER A 260 12.88 -17.64 -16.32
N SER A 261 11.71 -17.12 -15.99
CA SER A 261 10.75 -16.61 -16.98
C SER A 261 11.16 -15.25 -17.57
N ILE A 262 12.03 -14.51 -16.89
CA ILE A 262 12.57 -13.22 -17.34
C ILE A 262 13.86 -13.44 -18.14
N GLY A 263 14.69 -14.42 -17.73
CA GLY A 263 15.93 -14.76 -18.41
C GLY A 263 16.51 -16.07 -17.93
N LYS A 264 17.00 -16.92 -18.85
CA LYS A 264 17.51 -18.28 -18.55
C LYS A 264 18.56 -18.31 -17.42
N ASN A 265 19.37 -17.25 -17.29
CA ASN A 265 20.46 -17.17 -16.30
C ASN A 265 20.16 -16.16 -15.18
N ALA A 266 18.93 -15.65 -15.07
CA ALA A 266 18.57 -14.66 -14.07
C ALA A 266 18.58 -15.28 -12.67
N ARG A 267 19.33 -14.66 -11.73
CA ARG A 267 19.44 -15.09 -10.33
C ARG A 267 18.91 -14.00 -9.40
N MET A 268 18.32 -14.38 -8.28
CA MET A 268 17.71 -13.44 -7.33
C MET A 268 18.70 -12.35 -6.88
N ARG A 269 19.95 -12.70 -6.55
CA ARG A 269 21.00 -11.74 -6.17
C ARG A 269 21.23 -10.61 -7.19
N ASP A 270 20.99 -10.89 -8.49
CA ASP A 270 21.22 -9.92 -9.56
C ASP A 270 20.05 -8.94 -9.72
N TYR A 271 18.88 -9.24 -9.11
CA TYR A 271 17.63 -8.49 -9.16
C TYR A 271 17.21 -7.91 -7.80
N GLU A 272 17.93 -8.21 -6.72
CA GLU A 272 17.57 -7.77 -5.36
C GLU A 272 17.38 -6.25 -5.29
N ASN A 273 18.35 -5.46 -5.77
CA ASN A 273 18.24 -4.00 -5.81
C ASN A 273 17.06 -3.51 -6.66
N ALA A 274 16.66 -4.26 -7.69
CA ALA A 274 15.50 -3.90 -8.50
C ALA A 274 14.18 -4.15 -7.74
N PHE A 275 14.07 -5.25 -7.01
CA PHE A 275 12.92 -5.50 -6.14
C PHE A 275 12.85 -4.50 -4.99
N GLU A 276 13.98 -4.15 -4.37
CA GLU A 276 14.01 -3.11 -3.35
C GLU A 276 13.57 -1.76 -3.90
N TRP A 277 14.03 -1.38 -5.09
CA TRP A 277 13.60 -0.15 -5.75
C TRP A 277 12.07 -0.11 -5.96
N MET A 278 11.48 -1.22 -6.46
CA MET A 278 10.02 -1.32 -6.66
C MET A 278 9.25 -1.28 -5.34
N LYS A 279 9.76 -1.91 -4.29
CA LYS A 279 9.21 -1.90 -2.94
C LYS A 279 9.27 -0.49 -2.33
N ASP A 280 10.41 0.18 -2.47
CA ASP A 280 10.62 1.53 -1.95
C ASP A 280 9.76 2.58 -2.67
N SER A 281 9.53 2.42 -3.98
CA SER A 281 8.58 3.25 -4.73
C SER A 281 7.12 2.96 -4.39
N MET A 282 6.86 1.92 -3.59
CA MET A 282 5.53 1.43 -3.23
C MET A 282 4.65 1.05 -4.44
N THR A 283 5.28 0.76 -5.59
CA THR A 283 4.57 0.28 -6.78
C THR A 283 4.24 -1.21 -6.71
N VAL A 284 4.95 -1.94 -5.83
CA VAL A 284 4.70 -3.36 -5.55
C VAL A 284 4.67 -3.65 -4.05
N ASN A 285 4.00 -4.74 -3.70
CA ASN A 285 4.00 -5.34 -2.38
C ASN A 285 4.76 -6.67 -2.44
N ILE A 286 5.85 -6.78 -1.71
CA ILE A 286 6.66 -8.00 -1.67
C ILE A 286 6.33 -8.78 -0.40
N ALA A 287 6.02 -10.07 -0.57
CA ALA A 287 5.93 -11.02 0.52
C ALA A 287 7.19 -11.91 0.53
N TYR A 288 7.75 -12.12 1.71
CA TYR A 288 8.95 -12.95 1.90
C TYR A 288 8.58 -14.31 2.49
N ASN A 289 9.25 -15.36 2.00
CA ASN A 289 9.09 -16.69 2.60
C ASN A 289 9.74 -16.73 3.99
N VAL A 290 9.09 -17.39 4.93
CA VAL A 290 9.62 -17.61 6.28
C VAL A 290 9.88 -19.10 6.45
N SER A 291 11.15 -19.47 6.68
CA SER A 291 11.58 -20.87 6.83
C SER A 291 11.11 -21.47 8.16
N ASP A 292 11.22 -20.71 9.26
CA ASP A 292 10.67 -21.05 10.57
C ASP A 292 9.65 -19.99 11.00
N PRO A 293 8.33 -20.29 10.94
CA PRO A 293 7.26 -19.34 11.19
C PRO A 293 7.04 -19.10 12.69
N ASN A 294 8.06 -18.64 13.38
CA ASN A 294 7.98 -18.15 14.76
C ASN A 294 7.85 -16.62 14.79
N VAL A 295 7.52 -16.04 15.94
CA VAL A 295 7.49 -14.59 16.13
C VAL A 295 8.84 -13.97 15.77
N GLY A 296 8.80 -12.84 15.07
CA GLY A 296 10.02 -12.24 14.52
C GLY A 296 10.38 -12.79 13.14
N PHE A 297 9.41 -12.87 12.25
CA PHE A 297 9.56 -13.40 10.89
C PHE A 297 10.81 -12.92 10.14
N LYS A 298 11.24 -11.68 10.39
CA LYS A 298 12.48 -11.13 9.79
C LYS A 298 13.74 -11.91 10.14
N LEU A 299 13.76 -12.63 11.27
CA LEU A 299 14.91 -13.46 11.67
C LEU A 299 15.09 -14.69 10.77
N ASN A 300 13.99 -15.17 10.20
CA ASN A 300 13.93 -16.39 9.38
C ASN A 300 13.45 -16.11 7.96
N GLU A 301 13.60 -14.87 7.49
CA GLU A 301 13.20 -14.38 6.18
C GLU A 301 14.13 -14.94 5.10
N ASP A 302 13.57 -15.63 4.12
CA ASP A 302 14.27 -16.04 2.90
C ASP A 302 14.04 -15.03 1.77
N ARG A 303 15.01 -14.13 1.57
CA ARG A 303 14.96 -13.10 0.53
C ARG A 303 15.09 -13.65 -0.89
N THR A 304 15.48 -14.91 -1.03
CA THR A 304 15.58 -15.57 -2.35
C THR A 304 14.25 -16.18 -2.80
N SER A 305 13.28 -16.28 -1.89
CA SER A 305 11.96 -16.82 -2.14
C SER A 305 10.89 -15.78 -1.79
N ILE A 306 10.43 -15.06 -2.82
CA ILE A 306 9.49 -13.96 -2.69
C ILE A 306 8.25 -14.18 -3.54
N LYS A 307 7.12 -13.58 -3.14
CA LYS A 307 5.97 -13.28 -4.00
C LYS A 307 5.92 -11.76 -4.23
N CYS A 308 5.63 -11.34 -5.45
CA CYS A 308 5.59 -9.93 -5.83
C CYS A 308 4.19 -9.60 -6.37
N TYR A 309 3.46 -8.80 -5.61
CA TYR A 309 2.13 -8.31 -5.94
C TYR A 309 2.21 -6.87 -6.44
N LEU A 310 1.33 -6.46 -7.34
CA LEU A 310 1.23 -5.05 -7.70
C LEU A 310 0.66 -4.24 -6.52
N GLY A 311 1.10 -3.01 -6.36
CA GLY A 311 0.68 -2.14 -5.25
C GLY A 311 -0.81 -1.84 -5.22
N ASP A 312 -1.48 -1.94 -6.37
CA ASP A 312 -2.92 -1.75 -6.54
C ASP A 312 -3.49 -2.78 -7.51
N THR A 313 -4.61 -3.42 -7.15
CA THR A 313 -5.23 -4.49 -7.94
C THR A 313 -5.93 -3.97 -9.18
N GLY A 314 -6.52 -2.78 -9.13
CA GLY A 314 -7.09 -2.13 -10.32
C GLY A 314 -6.03 -1.87 -11.38
N LEU A 315 -4.84 -1.42 -10.97
CA LEU A 315 -3.69 -1.28 -11.87
C LEU A 315 -3.24 -2.64 -12.42
N LEU A 316 -3.26 -3.72 -11.60
CA LEU A 316 -2.94 -5.07 -12.08
C LEU A 316 -3.93 -5.53 -13.16
N VAL A 317 -5.22 -5.23 -13.01
CA VAL A 317 -6.24 -5.55 -14.03
C VAL A 317 -5.91 -4.85 -15.36
N SER A 318 -5.66 -3.54 -15.36
CA SER A 318 -5.32 -2.80 -16.59
C SER A 318 -3.94 -3.19 -17.16
N HIS A 319 -2.98 -3.52 -16.30
CA HIS A 319 -1.66 -4.00 -16.75
C HIS A 319 -1.72 -5.38 -17.40
N THR A 320 -2.62 -6.25 -16.93
CA THR A 320 -2.79 -7.61 -17.46
C THR A 320 -3.55 -7.64 -18.78
N PHE A 321 -4.61 -6.82 -18.89
CA PHE A 321 -5.60 -6.90 -19.97
C PHE A 321 -5.60 -5.66 -20.88
N GLY A 322 -4.58 -4.82 -20.78
CA GLY A 322 -4.51 -3.52 -21.44
C GLY A 322 -4.19 -3.51 -22.93
N GLU A 323 -4.04 -4.65 -23.60
CA GLU A 323 -3.62 -4.71 -25.01
C GLU A 323 -4.67 -4.17 -26.00
N ASN A 324 -5.95 -4.20 -25.63
CA ASN A 324 -7.06 -3.72 -26.47
C ASN A 324 -8.17 -3.12 -25.60
N GLU A 325 -8.54 -1.84 -25.87
CA GLU A 325 -9.54 -1.11 -25.07
C GLU A 325 -10.93 -1.78 -25.07
N LEU A 326 -11.39 -2.32 -26.21
CA LEU A 326 -12.67 -3.00 -26.30
C LEU A 326 -12.68 -4.33 -25.56
N ALA A 327 -11.57 -5.06 -25.62
CA ALA A 327 -11.41 -6.30 -24.86
C ALA A 327 -11.35 -6.02 -23.35
N ALA A 328 -10.70 -4.91 -22.94
CA ALA A 328 -10.61 -4.51 -21.56
C ALA A 328 -12.00 -4.24 -20.95
N GLU A 329 -12.90 -3.54 -21.66
CA GLU A 329 -14.25 -3.28 -21.16
C GLU A 329 -15.05 -4.56 -20.92
N ASP A 330 -15.04 -5.50 -21.87
CA ASP A 330 -15.72 -6.79 -21.70
C ASP A 330 -15.12 -7.60 -20.55
N ILE A 331 -13.81 -7.59 -20.41
CA ILE A 331 -13.10 -8.24 -19.29
C ILE A 331 -13.48 -7.61 -17.94
N HIS A 332 -13.47 -6.28 -17.84
CA HIS A 332 -13.89 -5.58 -16.62
C HIS A 332 -15.34 -5.93 -16.25
N ARG A 333 -16.25 -5.91 -17.23
CA ARG A 333 -17.65 -6.30 -17.02
C ARG A 333 -17.80 -7.75 -16.56
N ARG A 334 -17.06 -8.68 -17.16
CA ARG A 334 -17.10 -10.11 -16.76
C ARG A 334 -16.50 -10.32 -15.37
N LEU A 335 -15.46 -9.59 -15.00
CA LEU A 335 -14.89 -9.61 -13.64
C LEU A 335 -15.91 -9.14 -12.60
N LEU A 336 -16.63 -8.03 -12.87
CA LEU A 336 -17.70 -7.54 -12.00
C LEU A 336 -18.82 -8.57 -11.83
N LEU A 337 -19.19 -9.26 -12.90
CA LEU A 337 -20.23 -10.30 -12.87
C LEU A 337 -19.74 -11.63 -12.26
N GLY A 338 -18.44 -11.72 -11.90
CA GLY A 338 -17.85 -12.95 -11.39
C GLY A 338 -17.79 -14.10 -12.42
N LYS A 339 -17.85 -13.75 -13.72
CA LYS A 339 -17.89 -14.70 -14.87
C LYS A 339 -16.50 -15.03 -15.45
N ILE A 340 -15.42 -14.40 -14.99
CA ILE A 340 -14.06 -14.77 -15.37
C ILE A 340 -13.51 -15.71 -14.31
N GLU A 341 -13.28 -16.96 -14.68
CA GLU A 341 -12.61 -17.94 -13.83
C GLU A 341 -11.10 -17.89 -14.00
N VAL A 342 -10.63 -17.56 -15.22
CA VAL A 342 -9.20 -17.44 -15.54
C VAL A 342 -8.58 -16.28 -14.76
N ASN A 343 -7.48 -16.56 -14.04
CA ASN A 343 -6.72 -15.59 -13.24
C ASN A 343 -7.46 -14.95 -12.05
N ARG A 344 -8.66 -15.45 -11.67
CA ARG A 344 -9.39 -14.94 -10.50
C ARG A 344 -8.57 -15.08 -9.20
N GLY A 345 -7.83 -16.19 -9.05
CA GLY A 345 -6.95 -16.42 -7.91
C GLY A 345 -5.90 -15.34 -7.75
N MET A 346 -5.25 -14.97 -8.86
CA MET A 346 -4.25 -13.89 -8.93
C MET A 346 -4.81 -12.55 -8.42
N LEU A 347 -5.98 -12.14 -8.91
CA LEU A 347 -6.58 -10.87 -8.52
C LEU A 347 -7.00 -10.86 -7.05
N VAL A 348 -7.60 -11.94 -6.57
CA VAL A 348 -8.02 -12.08 -5.16
C VAL A 348 -6.78 -12.02 -4.25
N GLU A 349 -5.74 -12.80 -4.53
CA GLU A 349 -4.52 -12.82 -3.70
C GLU A 349 -3.82 -11.46 -3.69
N ASN A 350 -3.73 -10.78 -4.85
CA ASN A 350 -3.19 -9.41 -4.93
C ASN A 350 -4.03 -8.41 -4.12
N THR A 351 -5.36 -8.52 -4.16
CA THR A 351 -6.25 -7.62 -3.39
C THR A 351 -6.04 -7.83 -1.89
N ILE A 352 -5.94 -9.08 -1.44
CA ILE A 352 -5.66 -9.38 -0.04
C ILE A 352 -4.29 -8.85 0.39
N ALA A 353 -3.26 -9.01 -0.45
CA ALA A 353 -1.93 -8.42 -0.21
C ALA A 353 -2.01 -6.89 -0.06
N GLN A 354 -2.73 -6.21 -0.96
CA GLN A 354 -2.98 -4.77 -0.92
C GLN A 354 -3.68 -4.35 0.39
N MET A 355 -4.76 -5.04 0.78
CA MET A 355 -5.53 -4.74 1.99
C MET A 355 -4.69 -4.94 3.26
N LEU A 356 -3.92 -6.02 3.37
CA LEU A 356 -3.02 -6.27 4.49
C LEU A 356 -1.92 -5.20 4.58
N ARG A 357 -1.38 -4.76 3.43
CA ARG A 357 -0.39 -3.66 3.39
C ARG A 357 -0.99 -2.33 3.83
N ALA A 358 -2.18 -1.99 3.36
CA ALA A 358 -2.90 -0.77 3.78
C ALA A 358 -3.20 -0.79 5.29
N ALA A 359 -3.49 -1.97 5.85
CA ALA A 359 -3.63 -2.19 7.30
C ALA A 359 -2.29 -2.17 8.06
N GLY A 360 -1.17 -1.82 7.41
CA GLY A 360 0.14 -1.64 8.04
C GLY A 360 0.96 -2.93 8.21
N GLN A 361 0.52 -4.06 7.66
CA GLN A 361 1.23 -5.33 7.83
C GLN A 361 2.38 -5.46 6.82
N GLU A 362 3.51 -5.99 7.26
CA GLU A 362 4.51 -6.56 6.36
C GLU A 362 4.03 -7.94 5.90
N LEU A 363 4.28 -8.27 4.63
CA LEU A 363 3.79 -9.51 4.04
C LEU A 363 4.82 -10.63 4.18
N PHE A 364 4.39 -11.72 4.76
CA PHE A 364 5.15 -12.96 4.87
C PHE A 364 4.28 -14.13 4.43
N PHE A 365 4.90 -15.17 3.90
CA PHE A 365 4.25 -16.43 3.56
C PHE A 365 5.12 -17.62 4.01
N HIS A 366 4.57 -18.83 3.99
CA HIS A 366 5.36 -20.04 4.21
C HIS A 366 5.16 -21.02 3.07
N SER A 367 6.24 -21.39 2.42
CA SER A 367 6.22 -22.41 1.40
C SER A 367 7.36 -23.41 1.62
N ASN A 368 7.00 -24.67 1.73
CA ASN A 368 7.95 -25.77 1.76
C ASN A 368 7.65 -26.72 0.60
N SER A 369 8.61 -26.82 -0.33
CA SER A 369 8.53 -27.66 -1.53
C SER A 369 9.30 -28.97 -1.40
N SER A 370 9.50 -29.48 -0.16
CA SER A 370 10.25 -30.73 0.07
C SER A 370 9.83 -31.83 -0.90
N ARG A 371 10.82 -32.43 -1.57
CA ARG A 371 10.63 -33.60 -2.45
C ARG A 371 10.63 -34.90 -1.67
N GLU A 372 11.23 -34.90 -0.47
CA GLU A 372 11.44 -36.10 0.35
C GLU A 372 10.24 -36.44 1.23
N SER A 373 9.45 -35.42 1.65
CA SER A 373 8.30 -35.60 2.53
C SER A 373 7.04 -34.93 2.00
N ALA A 374 6.06 -35.74 1.59
CA ALA A 374 4.74 -35.22 1.21
C ALA A 374 4.00 -34.57 2.40
N ALA A 375 4.31 -34.99 3.63
CA ALA A 375 3.75 -34.41 4.86
C ALA A 375 4.24 -32.98 5.08
N ASP A 376 5.48 -32.68 4.70
CA ASP A 376 6.10 -31.35 4.85
C ASP A 376 5.80 -30.41 3.68
N ARG A 377 5.26 -30.94 2.58
CA ARG A 377 4.90 -30.11 1.43
C ARG A 377 3.62 -29.33 1.74
N MET A 378 3.76 -28.01 1.92
CA MET A 378 2.65 -27.11 2.20
C MET A 378 2.95 -25.70 1.72
N GLU A 379 1.90 -24.91 1.56
CA GLU A 379 1.97 -23.48 1.27
C GLU A 379 0.88 -22.77 2.06
N ILE A 380 1.24 -21.64 2.67
CA ILE A 380 0.35 -20.73 3.39
C ILE A 380 0.53 -19.35 2.76
N ASP A 381 -0.54 -18.76 2.25
CA ASP A 381 -0.48 -17.54 1.43
C ASP A 381 0.02 -16.33 2.21
N PHE A 382 -0.43 -16.16 3.48
CA PHE A 382 0.06 -15.10 4.34
C PHE A 382 0.24 -15.58 5.78
N LEU A 383 1.23 -14.99 6.45
CA LEU A 383 1.47 -15.14 7.89
C LEU A 383 1.41 -13.77 8.56
N LEU A 384 0.63 -13.65 9.61
CA LEU A 384 0.62 -12.47 10.48
C LEU A 384 1.00 -12.84 11.91
N THR A 385 1.49 -11.85 12.65
CA THR A 385 1.66 -11.95 14.10
C THR A 385 0.45 -11.34 14.79
N LYS A 386 -0.05 -11.96 15.85
CA LYS A 386 -1.14 -11.41 16.67
C LYS A 386 -0.79 -10.00 17.16
N SER A 387 -1.79 -9.14 17.25
CA SER A 387 -1.66 -7.78 17.80
C SER A 387 -1.22 -7.78 19.29
N LYS A 388 -1.65 -8.78 20.06
CA LYS A 388 -1.21 -9.02 21.44
C LYS A 388 -0.43 -10.33 21.50
N VAL A 389 0.89 -10.22 21.70
CA VAL A 389 1.78 -11.36 21.78
C VAL A 389 1.58 -12.09 23.11
N ALA A 390 1.33 -13.39 23.03
CA ALA A 390 1.23 -14.31 24.17
C ALA A 390 2.48 -15.22 24.24
N LYS A 391 2.59 -16.07 25.27
CA LYS A 391 3.70 -17.04 25.37
C LYS A 391 3.75 -18.03 24.22
N ARG A 392 2.62 -18.35 23.60
CA ARG A 392 2.49 -19.33 22.50
C ARG A 392 1.38 -18.92 21.54
N LYS A 393 1.36 -19.53 20.34
CA LYS A 393 0.28 -19.39 19.34
C LYS A 393 0.08 -17.95 18.84
N ASN A 394 1.18 -17.30 18.51
CA ASN A 394 1.18 -15.89 18.08
C ASN A 394 1.10 -15.70 16.56
N VAL A 395 1.26 -16.77 15.79
CA VAL A 395 1.28 -16.73 14.33
C VAL A 395 -0.10 -17.08 13.79
N ILE A 396 -0.66 -16.22 12.97
CA ILE A 396 -1.93 -16.41 12.29
C ILE A 396 -1.64 -16.86 10.84
N PRO A 397 -1.80 -18.15 10.51
CA PRO A 397 -1.70 -18.61 9.13
C PRO A 397 -2.99 -18.29 8.38
N ILE A 398 -2.87 -17.74 7.17
CA ILE A 398 -3.98 -17.32 6.33
C ILE A 398 -3.86 -18.00 4.98
N GLU A 399 -4.89 -18.73 4.57
CA GLU A 399 -5.11 -19.21 3.21
C GLU A 399 -6.15 -18.37 2.51
N VAL A 400 -5.90 -18.03 1.23
CA VAL A 400 -6.80 -17.26 0.38
C VAL A 400 -7.42 -18.17 -0.66
N LYS A 401 -8.73 -18.17 -0.77
CA LYS A 401 -9.50 -19.01 -1.70
C LYS A 401 -10.38 -18.13 -2.59
N SER A 402 -10.25 -18.27 -3.89
CA SER A 402 -11.04 -17.51 -4.86
C SER A 402 -12.34 -18.22 -5.28
N GLY A 403 -12.41 -19.55 -5.13
CA GLY A 403 -13.57 -20.39 -5.46
C GLY A 403 -14.38 -20.83 -4.23
N LYS A 404 -15.46 -21.56 -4.48
CA LYS A 404 -16.30 -22.17 -3.42
C LYS A 404 -15.76 -23.53 -3.00
N ASP A 405 -15.22 -24.28 -3.95
CA ASP A 405 -14.64 -25.62 -3.74
C ASP A 405 -13.13 -25.50 -3.58
N TYR A 406 -12.64 -25.81 -2.40
CA TYR A 406 -11.21 -25.71 -2.06
C TYR A 406 -10.81 -26.69 -0.95
N SER A 407 -9.51 -26.91 -0.86
CA SER A 407 -8.89 -27.73 0.18
C SER A 407 -8.18 -26.84 1.22
N THR A 408 -8.22 -27.27 2.48
CA THR A 408 -7.47 -26.65 3.60
C THR A 408 -6.37 -27.58 4.14
N VAL A 409 -5.92 -28.53 3.32
CA VAL A 409 -4.91 -29.55 3.71
C VAL A 409 -3.60 -28.89 4.11
N SER A 410 -3.14 -27.86 3.38
CA SER A 410 -1.90 -27.13 3.70
C SER A 410 -2.00 -26.45 5.06
N LEU A 411 -3.13 -25.78 5.35
CA LEU A 411 -3.40 -25.14 6.61
C LEU A 411 -3.39 -26.15 7.79
N GLY A 412 -4.03 -27.31 7.59
CA GLY A 412 -4.01 -28.39 8.57
C GLY A 412 -2.61 -28.97 8.82
N LYS A 413 -1.79 -29.11 7.76
CA LYS A 413 -0.39 -29.55 7.88
C LYS A 413 0.44 -28.52 8.66
N PHE A 414 0.28 -27.23 8.32
CA PHE A 414 0.95 -26.13 9.01
C PHE A 414 0.62 -26.12 10.50
N CYS A 415 -0.64 -26.16 10.85
CA CYS A 415 -1.08 -26.14 12.25
C CYS A 415 -0.60 -27.36 13.05
N ARG A 416 -0.45 -28.54 12.44
CA ARG A 416 0.14 -29.72 13.08
C ARG A 416 1.64 -29.58 13.27
N LYS A 417 2.37 -29.19 12.22
CA LYS A 417 3.82 -29.05 12.26
C LYS A 417 4.28 -27.96 13.23
N PHE A 418 3.62 -26.82 13.21
CA PHE A 418 3.96 -25.64 14.01
C PHE A 418 2.97 -25.40 15.16
N LYS A 419 2.51 -26.48 15.80
CA LYS A 419 1.48 -26.47 16.86
C LYS A 419 1.78 -25.49 18.01
N SER A 420 3.05 -25.25 18.31
CA SER A 420 3.48 -24.29 19.36
C SER A 420 3.34 -22.83 18.92
N TYR A 421 3.40 -22.54 17.64
CA TYR A 421 3.42 -21.20 17.05
C TYR A 421 2.06 -20.80 16.45
N ALA A 422 1.40 -21.76 15.78
CA ALA A 422 0.15 -21.53 15.10
C ALA A 422 -0.98 -21.14 16.08
N GLY A 423 -1.52 -19.94 15.86
CA GLY A 423 -2.71 -19.42 16.51
C GLY A 423 -3.98 -19.89 15.78
N THR A 424 -5.00 -19.02 15.72
CA THR A 424 -6.23 -19.30 14.98
C THR A 424 -5.96 -19.32 13.48
N PRO A 425 -6.12 -20.45 12.77
CA PRO A 425 -5.99 -20.47 11.32
C PRO A 425 -7.18 -19.77 10.66
N ILE A 426 -6.90 -19.03 9.58
CA ILE A 426 -7.90 -18.26 8.86
C ILE A 426 -7.95 -18.71 7.41
N VAL A 427 -9.18 -18.83 6.89
CA VAL A 427 -9.43 -18.97 5.46
C VAL A 427 -10.22 -17.75 4.99
N LEU A 428 -9.63 -16.95 4.10
CA LEU A 428 -10.32 -15.88 3.39
C LEU A 428 -10.96 -16.48 2.14
N HIS A 429 -12.30 -16.37 2.03
CA HIS A 429 -13.04 -17.03 0.97
C HIS A 429 -14.26 -16.21 0.49
N PRO A 430 -14.88 -16.56 -0.66
CA PRO A 430 -16.00 -15.78 -1.20
C PRO A 430 -17.36 -16.04 -0.53
N GLN A 431 -17.41 -16.84 0.52
CA GLN A 431 -18.65 -17.13 1.26
C GLN A 431 -18.74 -16.29 2.54
N ASP A 432 -19.90 -16.33 3.21
CA ASP A 432 -20.09 -15.60 4.48
C ASP A 432 -19.28 -16.23 5.63
N MET A 433 -19.15 -15.49 6.71
CA MET A 433 -18.35 -15.87 7.88
C MET A 433 -18.91 -17.15 8.53
N LYS A 434 -18.01 -18.04 8.90
CA LYS A 434 -18.29 -19.19 9.77
C LYS A 434 -17.07 -19.57 10.61
N CYS A 435 -17.30 -20.28 11.71
CA CYS A 435 -16.25 -20.93 12.49
C CYS A 435 -16.52 -22.43 12.52
N GLU A 436 -15.57 -23.21 12.04
CA GLU A 436 -15.74 -24.65 11.89
C GLU A 436 -14.40 -25.37 12.09
N ASN A 437 -14.40 -26.46 12.87
CA ASN A 437 -13.19 -27.25 13.17
C ASN A 437 -11.97 -26.43 13.64
N GLY A 438 -12.21 -25.35 14.39
CA GLY A 438 -11.16 -24.47 14.89
C GLY A 438 -10.56 -23.54 13.84
N ILE A 439 -11.08 -23.50 12.62
CA ILE A 439 -10.73 -22.60 11.55
C ILE A 439 -11.75 -21.46 11.50
N LEU A 440 -11.27 -20.23 11.38
CA LEU A 440 -12.11 -19.06 11.16
C LEU A 440 -12.17 -18.78 9.65
N TYR A 441 -13.35 -18.95 9.08
CA TYR A 441 -13.62 -18.63 7.68
C TYR A 441 -14.18 -17.23 7.60
N LEU A 442 -13.53 -16.35 6.86
CA LEU A 442 -13.89 -14.94 6.71
C LEU A 442 -14.15 -14.62 5.25
N PRO A 443 -15.17 -13.79 4.95
CA PRO A 443 -15.33 -13.21 3.63
C PRO A 443 -14.08 -12.45 3.21
N LEU A 444 -13.74 -12.45 1.91
CA LEU A 444 -12.56 -11.78 1.35
C LEU A 444 -12.46 -10.31 1.76
N TYR A 445 -13.59 -9.60 1.78
CA TYR A 445 -13.65 -8.18 2.17
C TYR A 445 -13.32 -7.91 3.63
N MET A 446 -13.22 -8.92 4.49
CA MET A 446 -12.82 -8.77 5.89
C MET A 446 -11.30 -8.85 6.11
N ALA A 447 -10.50 -8.98 5.07
CA ALA A 447 -9.04 -9.15 5.18
C ALA A 447 -8.34 -8.02 5.96
N GLU A 448 -8.79 -6.77 5.80
CA GLU A 448 -8.16 -5.61 6.46
C GLU A 448 -8.38 -5.57 7.99
N TRP A 449 -9.38 -6.31 8.50
CA TRP A 449 -9.61 -6.43 9.95
C TRP A 449 -8.85 -7.58 10.60
N VAL A 450 -8.32 -8.53 9.81
CA VAL A 450 -7.57 -9.69 10.34
C VAL A 450 -6.43 -9.31 11.30
N PRO A 451 -5.67 -8.23 11.10
CA PRO A 451 -4.64 -7.81 12.04
C PRO A 451 -5.13 -7.49 13.45
N ASN A 452 -6.44 -7.30 13.64
CA ASN A 452 -7.06 -7.00 14.94
C ASN A 452 -7.46 -8.26 15.75
N ILE A 453 -7.18 -9.48 15.23
CA ILE A 453 -7.50 -10.76 15.90
C ILE A 453 -6.55 -11.10 17.05
#